data_1c148991b8540201efa1b6d28bbd71f5
#
_entry.id   1c148991b8540201efa1b6d28bbd71f5
#
_cell.length_a   1.000
_cell.length_b   1.000
_cell.length_c   1.000
_cell.angle_alpha   90.00
_cell.angle_beta   90.00
_cell.angle_gamma   90.00
#
_symmetry.space_group_name_H-M   'P 1'
#
loop_
_entity.id
_entity.type
_entity.pdbx_description
1 polymer ?
#
loop_
_entity_poly.entity_id
_entity_poly.type
_entity_poly.pdbx_seq_one_letter_code
_entity_poly.pdbx_strand_id
1 'polypeptide(L)'
;MLDCIDINYEHLKSVASIHSTSYPEDHVSGSMTQQLIVDYYTEFLSGENFFYGCVSDSLNRELLGFVVFGKGLPDRVTKFKRNNRLSLIIFFLSHLNIFYRLIFKRLVASFQRKDNFEEAENLILSIAVKKGASGVGPFLMDAIDKCYKKNEVSKLGLYVACSNVRALNFYYKNGFKVKAFVSGQYYMEKEYE
;
A
#
# COMPACT_ATOMS: atom_id res chain seq x y z
N MET A 1 24.66 4.55 -1.08
CA MET A 1 24.04 3.52 -1.94
C MET A 1 22.70 3.14 -1.30
N LEU A 2 21.73 2.63 -2.03
CA LEU A 2 20.47 2.09 -1.48
C LEU A 2 20.57 0.57 -1.45
N ASP A 3 20.02 -0.04 -0.41
CA ASP A 3 20.00 -1.49 -0.22
C ASP A 3 18.57 -1.97 0.05
N CYS A 4 18.25 -3.17 -0.44
CA CYS A 4 16.93 -3.79 -0.28
C CYS A 4 17.00 -4.82 0.85
N ILE A 5 16.04 -4.75 1.77
CA ILE A 5 15.91 -5.68 2.89
C ILE A 5 14.51 -6.25 2.98
N ASP A 6 14.37 -7.43 3.53
CA ASP A 6 13.08 -7.94 3.99
C ASP A 6 12.69 -7.23 5.29
N ILE A 7 11.44 -6.75 5.35
CA ILE A 7 10.90 -6.14 6.55
C ILE A 7 10.55 -7.22 7.57
N ASN A 8 10.97 -7.01 8.81
CA ASN A 8 10.64 -7.85 9.97
C ASN A 8 10.03 -6.99 11.09
N TYR A 9 9.76 -7.60 12.25
CA TYR A 9 9.15 -6.93 13.41
C TYR A 9 9.91 -5.69 13.88
N GLU A 10 11.24 -5.69 13.83
CA GLU A 10 12.08 -4.57 14.29
C GLU A 10 11.87 -3.31 13.44
N HIS A 11 11.54 -3.47 12.16
CA HIS A 11 11.33 -2.38 11.21
C HIS A 11 9.94 -1.75 11.30
N LEU A 12 8.95 -2.41 11.94
CA LEU A 12 7.54 -1.98 11.89
C LEU A 12 7.28 -0.58 12.45
N LYS A 13 8.04 -0.16 13.47
CA LYS A 13 7.93 1.21 14.00
C LYS A 13 8.37 2.25 12.97
N SER A 14 9.45 1.97 12.24
CA SER A 14 9.93 2.83 11.16
C SER A 14 8.96 2.83 9.97
N VAL A 15 8.41 1.67 9.61
CA VAL A 15 7.34 1.54 8.61
C VAL A 15 6.13 2.39 9.00
N ALA A 16 5.66 2.31 10.25
CA ALA A 16 4.53 3.10 10.73
C ALA A 16 4.81 4.61 10.70
N SER A 17 6.01 5.03 11.05
CA SER A 17 6.43 6.44 10.95
C SER A 17 6.45 6.95 9.51
N ILE A 18 7.00 6.17 8.56
CA ILE A 18 7.00 6.52 7.14
C ILE A 18 5.56 6.56 6.60
N HIS A 19 4.74 5.59 6.98
CA HIS A 19 3.32 5.56 6.59
C HIS A 19 2.60 6.84 7.01
N SER A 20 2.64 7.17 8.31
CA SER A 20 1.93 8.34 8.87
C SER A 20 2.34 9.66 8.19
N THR A 21 3.61 9.79 7.77
CA THR A 21 4.11 11.00 7.09
C THR A 21 3.87 11.03 5.59
N SER A 22 3.56 9.87 4.98
CA SER A 22 3.38 9.73 3.53
C SER A 22 1.92 9.79 3.09
N TYR A 23 0.99 9.43 3.97
CA TYR A 23 -0.44 9.45 3.67
C TYR A 23 -1.09 10.70 4.28
N PRO A 24 -1.98 11.39 3.54
CA PRO A 24 -2.70 12.56 4.05
C PRO A 24 -3.55 12.19 5.28
N GLU A 25 -3.69 13.14 6.21
CA GLU A 25 -4.53 12.96 7.43
C GLU A 25 -6.01 12.70 7.11
N ASP A 26 -6.47 13.14 5.95
CA ASP A 26 -7.83 12.85 5.47
C ASP A 26 -7.99 11.42 4.90
N HIS A 27 -6.91 10.67 4.77
CA HIS A 27 -6.93 9.25 4.45
C HIS A 27 -7.08 8.43 5.73
N VAL A 28 -7.93 7.38 5.71
CA VAL A 28 -8.20 6.54 6.88
C VAL A 28 -6.92 6.05 7.56
N SER A 29 -6.00 5.53 6.77
CA SER A 29 -4.75 5.00 7.30
C SER A 29 -3.77 6.10 7.75
N GLY A 30 -3.85 7.31 7.19
CA GLY A 30 -3.03 8.45 7.62
C GLY A 30 -3.42 8.99 9.00
N SER A 31 -4.69 8.77 9.42
CA SER A 31 -5.21 9.18 10.73
C SER A 31 -5.12 8.09 11.80
N MET A 32 -4.70 6.87 11.45
CA MET A 32 -4.53 5.79 12.42
C MET A 32 -3.41 6.10 13.41
N THR A 33 -3.57 5.62 14.66
CA THR A 33 -2.47 5.66 15.64
C THR A 33 -1.29 4.83 15.14
N GLN A 34 -0.09 5.21 15.58
CA GLN A 34 1.13 4.49 15.22
C GLN A 34 1.03 2.99 15.56
N GLN A 35 0.46 2.65 16.73
CA GLN A 35 0.26 1.26 17.12
C GLN A 35 -0.68 0.52 16.17
N LEU A 36 -1.79 1.14 15.76
CA LEU A 36 -2.75 0.51 14.84
C LEU A 36 -2.14 0.29 13.44
N ILE A 37 -1.21 1.17 13.02
CA ILE A 37 -0.44 0.99 11.78
C ILE A 37 0.57 -0.17 11.93
N VAL A 38 1.23 -0.28 13.09
CA VAL A 38 2.11 -1.43 13.40
C VAL A 38 1.33 -2.74 13.34
N ASP A 39 0.16 -2.79 14.00
CA ASP A 39 -0.70 -3.97 14.00
C ASP A 39 -1.18 -4.32 12.58
N TYR A 40 -1.48 -3.30 11.76
CA TYR A 40 -1.83 -3.48 10.36
C TYR A 40 -0.70 -4.15 9.57
N TYR A 41 0.51 -3.62 9.65
CA TYR A 41 1.64 -4.16 8.89
C TYR A 41 2.17 -5.49 9.44
N THR A 42 1.91 -5.81 10.71
CA THR A 42 2.23 -7.11 11.29
C THR A 42 1.57 -8.26 10.54
N GLU A 43 0.36 -8.06 10.01
CA GLU A 43 -0.35 -9.10 9.25
C GLU A 43 0.34 -9.47 7.94
N PHE A 44 1.24 -8.63 7.42
CA PHE A 44 1.96 -8.84 6.16
C PHE A 44 3.39 -9.40 6.35
N LEU A 45 3.83 -9.64 7.57
CA LEU A 45 5.12 -10.30 7.83
C LEU A 45 5.12 -11.80 7.54
N SER A 46 3.97 -12.38 7.25
CA SER A 46 3.81 -13.79 6.94
C SER A 46 2.84 -13.99 5.79
N GLY A 47 2.99 -15.08 5.01
CA GLY A 47 2.11 -15.43 3.91
C GLY A 47 2.81 -15.43 2.56
N GLU A 48 2.02 -15.39 1.48
CA GLU A 48 2.49 -15.42 0.09
C GLU A 48 2.73 -14.01 -0.49
N ASN A 49 2.91 -13.03 0.39
CA ASN A 49 3.23 -11.67 0.01
C ASN A 49 4.68 -11.33 0.35
N PHE A 50 5.19 -10.31 -0.31
CA PHE A 50 6.52 -9.75 -0.09
C PHE A 50 6.41 -8.42 0.65
N PHE A 51 7.32 -8.18 1.59
CA PHE A 51 7.38 -6.93 2.33
C PHE A 51 8.83 -6.43 2.33
N TYR A 52 9.14 -5.56 1.38
CA TYR A 52 10.50 -5.04 1.19
C TYR A 52 10.66 -3.65 1.76
N GLY A 53 11.85 -3.38 2.28
CA GLY A 53 12.32 -2.08 2.70
C GLY A 53 13.51 -1.60 1.87
N CYS A 54 13.61 -0.30 1.70
CA CYS A 54 14.79 0.36 1.17
C CYS A 54 15.51 1.08 2.32
N VAL A 55 16.74 0.69 2.58
CA VAL A 55 17.58 1.31 3.62
C VAL A 55 18.74 2.08 3.00
N SER A 56 19.25 3.09 3.75
CA SER A 56 20.50 3.76 3.39
C SER A 56 21.70 2.85 3.71
N ASP A 57 22.72 2.92 2.87
CA ASP A 57 24.03 2.26 3.08
C ASP A 57 24.90 2.96 4.14
N SER A 58 24.31 3.82 4.98
CA SER A 58 24.98 4.45 6.11
C SER A 58 25.10 3.48 7.29
N LEU A 59 26.02 3.77 8.21
CA LEU A 59 26.24 2.98 9.42
C LEU A 59 24.96 2.65 10.20
N ASN A 60 23.93 3.52 10.12
CA ASN A 60 22.67 3.35 10.84
C ASN A 60 21.62 2.57 10.05
N ARG A 61 21.84 2.20 8.79
CA ARG A 61 20.87 1.48 7.92
C ARG A 61 19.44 1.98 8.08
N GLU A 62 19.25 3.29 8.02
CA GLU A 62 17.94 3.91 8.22
C GLU A 62 16.95 3.46 7.12
N LEU A 63 15.72 3.07 7.52
CA LEU A 63 14.66 2.78 6.58
C LEU A 63 14.18 4.05 5.88
N LEU A 64 14.28 4.09 4.57
CA LEU A 64 13.92 5.24 3.71
C LEU A 64 12.61 5.04 2.97
N GLY A 65 12.10 3.83 2.88
CA GLY A 65 10.84 3.51 2.25
C GLY A 65 10.55 2.02 2.32
N PHE A 66 9.33 1.66 1.98
CA PHE A 66 8.90 0.27 1.97
C PHE A 66 7.82 0.00 0.92
N VAL A 67 7.63 -1.27 0.61
CA VAL A 67 6.53 -1.75 -0.24
C VAL A 67 6.00 -3.09 0.25
N VAL A 68 4.68 -3.24 0.24
CA VAL A 68 3.96 -4.51 0.45
C VAL A 68 3.27 -4.88 -0.86
N PHE A 69 3.54 -6.07 -1.37
CA PHE A 69 2.98 -6.55 -2.64
C PHE A 69 2.88 -8.07 -2.66
N GLY A 70 2.09 -8.63 -3.58
CA GLY A 70 1.95 -10.07 -3.77
C GLY A 70 0.49 -10.54 -3.71
N LYS A 71 0.31 -11.81 -3.34
CA LYS A 71 -1.00 -12.48 -3.25
C LYS A 71 -1.61 -12.40 -1.85
N GLY A 72 -2.92 -12.65 -1.77
CA GLY A 72 -3.64 -12.81 -0.49
C GLY A 72 -3.75 -11.54 0.36
N LEU A 73 -3.42 -10.37 -0.19
CA LEU A 73 -3.43 -9.12 0.55
C LEU A 73 -4.82 -8.72 1.07
N PRO A 74 -5.94 -8.90 0.34
CA PRO A 74 -7.29 -8.62 0.84
C PRO A 74 -7.65 -9.44 2.09
N ASP A 75 -7.23 -10.71 2.14
CA ASP A 75 -7.48 -11.59 3.28
C ASP A 75 -6.71 -11.13 4.52
N ARG A 76 -5.48 -10.65 4.35
CA ARG A 76 -4.68 -10.05 5.41
C ARG A 76 -5.32 -8.80 5.99
N VAL A 77 -5.82 -7.91 5.11
CA VAL A 77 -6.60 -6.74 5.53
C VAL A 77 -7.86 -7.15 6.31
N THR A 78 -8.55 -8.19 5.86
CA THR A 78 -9.73 -8.73 6.54
C THR A 78 -9.36 -9.31 7.91
N LYS A 79 -8.26 -10.03 8.01
CA LYS A 79 -7.73 -10.56 9.26
C LYS A 79 -7.38 -9.45 10.24
N PHE A 80 -6.67 -8.40 9.79
CA PHE A 80 -6.41 -7.20 10.60
C PHE A 80 -7.69 -6.60 11.15
N LYS A 81 -8.70 -6.36 10.31
CA LYS A 81 -10.00 -5.80 10.72
C LYS A 81 -10.69 -6.65 11.79
N ARG A 82 -10.62 -7.97 11.65
CA ARG A 82 -11.20 -8.92 12.60
C ARG A 82 -10.48 -8.87 13.96
N ASN A 83 -9.15 -8.88 13.92
CA ASN A 83 -8.32 -8.91 15.13
C ASN A 83 -8.34 -7.58 15.89
N ASN A 84 -8.55 -6.46 15.20
CA ASN A 84 -8.50 -5.11 15.77
C ASN A 84 -9.89 -4.43 15.84
N ARG A 85 -10.98 -5.21 15.91
CA ARG A 85 -12.36 -4.67 15.84
C ARG A 85 -12.62 -3.56 16.86
N LEU A 86 -12.25 -3.75 18.13
CA LEU A 86 -12.47 -2.76 19.19
C LEU A 86 -11.67 -1.47 18.95
N SER A 87 -10.39 -1.60 18.62
CA SER A 87 -9.52 -0.46 18.28
C SER A 87 -10.05 0.34 17.10
N LEU A 88 -10.56 -0.35 16.07
CA LEU A 88 -11.17 0.28 14.90
C LEU A 88 -12.50 0.99 15.26
N ILE A 89 -13.33 0.40 16.13
CA ILE A 89 -14.57 1.06 16.59
C ILE A 89 -14.21 2.35 17.36
N ILE A 90 -13.27 2.29 18.29
CA ILE A 90 -12.82 3.48 19.05
C ILE A 90 -12.25 4.53 18.08
N PHE A 91 -11.42 4.11 17.13
CA PHE A 91 -10.88 5.00 16.09
C PHE A 91 -11.99 5.71 15.30
N PHE A 92 -13.00 4.99 14.82
CA PHE A 92 -14.11 5.59 14.07
C PHE A 92 -15.02 6.46 14.90
N LEU A 93 -15.23 6.14 16.18
CA LEU A 93 -15.96 7.00 17.11
C LEU A 93 -15.23 8.32 17.38
N SER A 94 -13.89 8.27 17.43
CA SER A 94 -13.06 9.47 17.63
C SER A 94 -12.89 10.30 16.34
N HIS A 95 -13.19 9.71 15.15
CA HIS A 95 -13.01 10.34 13.84
C HIS A 95 -14.29 10.24 13.01
N LEU A 96 -15.39 10.79 13.52
CA LEU A 96 -16.72 10.70 12.87
C LEU A 96 -16.73 11.26 11.44
N ASN A 97 -15.97 12.31 11.16
CA ASN A 97 -15.82 12.87 9.82
C ASN A 97 -15.27 11.84 8.80
N ILE A 98 -14.28 11.04 9.20
CA ILE A 98 -13.72 9.96 8.37
C ILE A 98 -14.76 8.86 8.19
N PHE A 99 -15.47 8.50 9.26
CA PHE A 99 -16.53 7.50 9.22
C PHE A 99 -17.66 7.88 8.26
N TYR A 100 -18.18 9.12 8.34
CA TYR A 100 -19.21 9.61 7.42
C TYR A 100 -18.74 9.64 5.97
N ARG A 101 -17.48 10.06 5.72
CA ARG A 101 -16.90 10.04 4.37
C ARG A 101 -16.81 8.63 3.79
N LEU A 102 -16.46 7.63 4.61
CA LEU A 102 -16.40 6.23 4.18
C LEU A 102 -17.80 5.68 3.84
N ILE A 103 -18.80 5.96 4.69
CA ILE A 103 -20.18 5.57 4.42
C ILE A 103 -20.67 6.21 3.12
N PHE A 104 -20.45 7.52 2.96
CA PHE A 104 -20.84 8.25 1.74
C PHE A 104 -20.15 7.68 0.50
N LYS A 105 -18.83 7.44 0.55
CA LYS A 105 -18.10 6.79 -0.57
C LYS A 105 -18.68 5.40 -0.90
N ARG A 106 -19.04 4.59 0.11
CA ARG A 106 -19.67 3.28 -0.12
C ARG A 106 -21.06 3.40 -0.76
N LEU A 107 -21.88 4.36 -0.31
CA LEU A 107 -23.18 4.63 -0.91
C LEU A 107 -23.04 5.04 -2.37
N VAL A 108 -22.15 5.99 -2.68
CA VAL A 108 -21.90 6.41 -4.07
C VAL A 108 -21.38 5.24 -4.92
N ALA A 109 -20.46 4.44 -4.37
CA ALA A 109 -19.91 3.28 -5.07
C ALA A 109 -20.97 2.21 -5.38
N SER A 110 -22.00 2.06 -4.53
CA SER A 110 -23.09 1.10 -4.79
C SER A 110 -23.98 1.47 -5.99
N PHE A 111 -24.00 2.75 -6.38
CA PHE A 111 -24.68 3.25 -7.57
C PHE A 111 -23.82 3.27 -8.84
N GLN A 112 -22.50 3.05 -8.70
CA GLN A 112 -21.60 2.99 -9.86
C GLN A 112 -21.67 1.59 -10.49
N ARG A 113 -21.78 1.54 -11.83
CA ARG A 113 -21.62 0.29 -12.57
C ARG A 113 -20.24 -0.29 -12.24
N LYS A 114 -20.22 -1.53 -11.79
CA LYS A 114 -18.97 -2.29 -11.73
C LYS A 114 -18.55 -2.60 -13.16
N ASP A 115 -17.47 -2.02 -13.61
CA ASP A 115 -16.82 -2.52 -14.81
C ASP A 115 -16.41 -3.97 -14.54
N ASN A 116 -16.84 -4.88 -15.42
CA ASN A 116 -16.38 -6.27 -15.35
C ASN A 116 -14.95 -6.31 -15.86
N PHE A 117 -13.99 -6.23 -14.93
CA PHE A 117 -12.57 -6.46 -15.21
C PHE A 117 -12.06 -7.56 -14.30
N GLU A 118 -11.10 -8.31 -14.79
CA GLU A 118 -10.40 -9.32 -14.01
C GLU A 118 -9.23 -8.65 -13.27
N GLU A 119 -9.28 -8.70 -11.95
CA GLU A 119 -8.22 -8.15 -11.10
C GLU A 119 -7.02 -9.09 -11.08
N ALA A 120 -5.80 -8.54 -11.17
CA ALA A 120 -4.60 -9.33 -11.03
C ALA A 120 -4.53 -9.96 -9.62
N GLU A 121 -4.10 -11.21 -9.56
CA GLU A 121 -3.93 -11.96 -8.31
C GLU A 121 -2.86 -11.34 -7.40
N ASN A 122 -1.87 -10.73 -8.02
CA ASN A 122 -0.80 -10.02 -7.34
C ASN A 122 -1.07 -8.52 -7.35
N LEU A 123 -1.03 -7.90 -6.17
CA LEU A 123 -1.30 -6.47 -6.00
C LEU A 123 -0.14 -5.77 -5.28
N ILE A 124 0.02 -4.47 -5.55
CA ILE A 124 0.72 -3.57 -4.63
C ILE A 124 -0.32 -3.02 -3.66
N LEU A 125 -0.18 -3.35 -2.39
CA LEU A 125 -1.04 -2.83 -1.32
C LEU A 125 -0.64 -1.42 -0.89
N SER A 126 0.66 -1.22 -0.69
CA SER A 126 1.21 0.02 -0.15
C SER A 126 2.64 0.20 -0.62
N ILE A 127 2.98 1.39 -1.08
CA ILE A 127 4.34 1.85 -1.29
C ILE A 127 4.47 3.24 -0.68
N ALA A 128 5.45 3.43 0.20
CA ALA A 128 5.67 4.70 0.86
C ALA A 128 7.15 5.01 0.99
N VAL A 129 7.47 6.30 0.89
CA VAL A 129 8.85 6.80 0.90
C VAL A 129 8.95 7.91 1.93
N LYS A 130 9.99 7.89 2.75
CA LYS A 130 10.30 8.91 3.75
C LYS A 130 10.40 10.28 3.07
N LYS A 131 9.78 11.29 3.66
CA LYS A 131 9.82 12.66 3.14
C LYS A 131 11.26 13.14 2.99
N GLY A 132 11.61 13.66 1.82
CA GLY A 132 12.97 14.12 1.50
C GLY A 132 13.89 13.03 0.93
N ALA A 133 13.56 11.74 1.00
CA ALA A 133 14.35 10.70 0.37
C ALA A 133 14.07 10.65 -1.14
N SER A 134 15.13 10.72 -1.95
CA SER A 134 15.05 10.65 -3.42
C SER A 134 15.51 9.30 -3.94
N GLY A 135 14.99 8.89 -5.11
CA GLY A 135 15.38 7.63 -5.76
C GLY A 135 14.80 6.36 -5.13
N VAL A 136 14.21 6.43 -3.93
CA VAL A 136 13.70 5.26 -3.19
C VAL A 136 12.50 4.61 -3.89
N GLY A 137 11.57 5.41 -4.41
CA GLY A 137 10.40 4.86 -5.11
C GLY A 137 10.78 4.02 -6.35
N PRO A 138 11.58 4.56 -7.30
CA PRO A 138 12.10 3.76 -8.42
C PRO A 138 12.89 2.53 -7.97
N PHE A 139 13.70 2.63 -6.92
CA PHE A 139 14.45 1.50 -6.36
C PHE A 139 13.52 0.37 -5.87
N LEU A 140 12.45 0.70 -5.14
CA LEU A 140 11.46 -0.27 -4.68
C LEU A 140 10.70 -0.90 -5.86
N MET A 141 10.40 -0.14 -6.92
CA MET A 141 9.77 -0.70 -8.13
C MET A 141 10.70 -1.67 -8.86
N ASP A 142 12.00 -1.35 -8.97
CA ASP A 142 12.99 -2.25 -9.54
C ASP A 142 13.11 -3.55 -8.72
N ALA A 143 13.04 -3.46 -7.39
CA ALA A 143 13.02 -4.64 -6.51
C ALA A 143 11.79 -5.53 -6.77
N ILE A 144 10.60 -4.93 -6.96
CA ILE A 144 9.38 -5.67 -7.35
C ILE A 144 9.58 -6.35 -8.71
N ASP A 145 10.06 -5.61 -9.71
CA ASP A 145 10.26 -6.12 -11.07
C ASP A 145 11.24 -7.30 -11.09
N LYS A 146 12.33 -7.21 -10.33
CA LYS A 146 13.29 -8.32 -10.16
C LYS A 146 12.65 -9.53 -9.48
N CYS A 147 11.86 -9.31 -8.43
CA CYS A 147 11.14 -10.38 -7.74
C CYS A 147 10.17 -11.10 -8.69
N TYR A 148 9.39 -10.37 -9.46
CA TYR A 148 8.37 -10.96 -10.33
C TYR A 148 8.93 -11.64 -11.57
N LYS A 149 9.99 -11.11 -12.16
CA LYS A 149 10.72 -11.81 -13.23
C LYS A 149 11.27 -13.15 -12.76
N LYS A 150 11.78 -13.20 -11.52
CA LYS A 150 12.29 -14.45 -10.93
C LYS A 150 11.18 -15.48 -10.64
N ASN A 151 9.96 -15.03 -10.34
CA ASN A 151 8.84 -15.89 -9.94
C ASN A 151 7.80 -16.06 -11.08
N GLU A 152 8.12 -15.66 -12.31
CA GLU A 152 7.27 -15.80 -13.52
C GLU A 152 5.86 -15.24 -13.33
N VAL A 153 5.72 -14.13 -12.60
CA VAL A 153 4.44 -13.47 -12.39
C VAL A 153 4.10 -12.65 -13.64
N SER A 154 2.95 -12.90 -14.22
CA SER A 154 2.53 -12.26 -15.48
C SER A 154 1.90 -10.88 -15.30
N LYS A 155 1.26 -10.62 -14.15
CA LYS A 155 0.48 -9.39 -13.92
C LYS A 155 0.62 -8.87 -12.50
N LEU A 156 0.71 -7.55 -12.37
CA LEU A 156 0.73 -6.82 -11.11
C LEU A 156 -0.28 -5.68 -11.16
N GLY A 157 -1.24 -5.68 -10.23
CA GLY A 157 -2.25 -4.64 -10.11
C GLY A 157 -2.00 -3.69 -8.93
N LEU A 158 -2.70 -2.57 -8.93
CA LEU A 158 -2.79 -1.66 -7.78
C LEU A 158 -4.02 -0.78 -7.88
N TYR A 159 -4.42 -0.22 -6.73
CA TYR A 159 -5.43 0.84 -6.66
C TYR A 159 -4.79 2.16 -6.26
N VAL A 160 -5.13 3.22 -6.98
CA VAL A 160 -4.64 4.57 -6.71
C VAL A 160 -5.79 5.57 -6.76
N ALA A 161 -5.90 6.46 -5.76
CA ALA A 161 -6.91 7.51 -5.76
C ALA A 161 -6.75 8.39 -7.00
N CYS A 162 -7.86 8.69 -7.70
CA CYS A 162 -7.83 9.52 -8.91
C CYS A 162 -7.29 10.95 -8.65
N SER A 163 -7.40 11.44 -7.42
CA SER A 163 -6.82 12.72 -6.98
C SER A 163 -5.31 12.67 -6.74
N ASN A 164 -4.70 11.48 -6.64
CA ASN A 164 -3.26 11.33 -6.38
C ASN A 164 -2.46 11.35 -7.69
N VAL A 165 -2.43 12.52 -8.34
CA VAL A 165 -1.75 12.73 -9.63
C VAL A 165 -0.27 12.35 -9.57
N ARG A 166 0.41 12.59 -8.42
CA ARG A 166 1.81 12.22 -8.24
C ARG A 166 2.03 10.73 -8.34
N ALA A 167 1.20 9.93 -7.65
CA ALA A 167 1.27 8.47 -7.69
C ALA A 167 0.88 7.93 -9.07
N LEU A 168 -0.17 8.50 -9.69
CA LEU A 168 -0.56 8.14 -11.06
C LEU A 168 0.60 8.29 -12.05
N ASN A 169 1.25 9.44 -12.05
CA ASN A 169 2.39 9.71 -12.92
C ASN A 169 3.58 8.77 -12.62
N PHE A 170 3.80 8.44 -11.34
CA PHE A 170 4.82 7.50 -10.94
C PHE A 170 4.53 6.09 -11.50
N TYR A 171 3.31 5.60 -11.37
CA TYR A 171 2.95 4.28 -11.89
C TYR A 171 2.94 4.22 -13.42
N TYR A 172 2.47 5.26 -14.10
CA TYR A 172 2.58 5.34 -15.56
C TYR A 172 4.03 5.23 -16.05
N LYS A 173 4.96 5.94 -15.40
CA LYS A 173 6.40 5.87 -15.73
C LYS A 173 7.01 4.49 -15.47
N ASN A 174 6.39 3.67 -14.61
CA ASN A 174 6.81 2.31 -14.31
C ASN A 174 6.03 1.24 -15.10
N GLY A 175 5.32 1.64 -16.16
CA GLY A 175 4.67 0.72 -17.11
C GLY A 175 3.25 0.29 -16.73
N PHE A 176 2.66 0.84 -15.68
CA PHE A 176 1.27 0.56 -15.34
C PHE A 176 0.31 1.31 -16.26
N LYS A 177 -0.81 0.66 -16.62
CA LYS A 177 -1.89 1.24 -17.42
C LYS A 177 -3.21 1.17 -16.64
N VAL A 178 -4.06 2.19 -16.78
CA VAL A 178 -5.41 2.16 -16.21
C VAL A 178 -6.24 1.10 -16.93
N LYS A 179 -6.86 0.21 -16.17
CA LYS A 179 -7.77 -0.83 -16.66
C LYS A 179 -9.21 -0.58 -16.26
N ALA A 180 -9.46 0.01 -15.05
CA ALA A 180 -10.80 0.29 -14.58
C ALA A 180 -10.83 1.49 -13.62
N PHE A 181 -12.04 2.04 -13.42
CA PHE A 181 -12.33 3.03 -12.37
C PHE A 181 -13.27 2.41 -11.34
N VAL A 182 -12.86 2.36 -10.09
CA VAL A 182 -13.61 1.70 -9.01
C VAL A 182 -13.64 2.59 -7.78
N SER A 183 -14.83 3.04 -7.39
CA SER A 183 -15.04 3.76 -6.12
C SER A 183 -14.11 4.96 -5.87
N GLY A 184 -13.84 5.76 -6.92
CA GLY A 184 -12.96 6.94 -6.83
C GLY A 184 -11.47 6.63 -6.92
N GLN A 185 -11.12 5.42 -7.32
CA GLN A 185 -9.76 4.98 -7.56
C GLN A 185 -9.62 4.44 -8.99
N TYR A 186 -8.45 4.59 -9.57
CA TYR A 186 -8.08 3.83 -10.75
C TYR A 186 -7.46 2.50 -10.32
N TYR A 187 -7.96 1.41 -10.90
CA TYR A 187 -7.23 0.16 -10.95
C TYR A 187 -6.25 0.24 -12.09
N MET A 188 -4.98 0.06 -11.77
CA MET A 188 -3.90 0.06 -12.76
C MET A 188 -3.21 -1.30 -12.74
N GLU A 189 -2.73 -1.72 -13.90
CA GLU A 189 -2.09 -3.02 -14.09
C GLU A 189 -0.83 -2.89 -14.94
N LYS A 190 0.20 -3.64 -14.57
CA LYS A 190 1.42 -3.85 -15.34
C LYS A 190 1.51 -5.33 -15.72
N GLU A 191 1.78 -5.60 -16.99
CA GLU A 191 2.03 -6.94 -17.52
C GLU A 191 3.54 -7.16 -17.60
N TYR A 192 3.98 -8.38 -17.27
CA TYR A 192 5.36 -8.82 -17.38
C TYR A 192 5.42 -9.87 -18.52
N GLU A 193 6.31 -9.63 -19.45
CA GLU A 193 6.65 -10.56 -20.56
C GLU A 193 7.72 -11.55 -20.13
#